data_09414f5d97bf2d21a48ab6e106d8d7f6
#
_entry.id   09414f5d97bf2d21a48ab6e106d8d7f6
#
_cell.length_a   1.000
_cell.length_b   1.000
_cell.length_c   1.000
_cell.angle_alpha   90.00
_cell.angle_beta   90.00
_cell.angle_gamma   90.00
#
_symmetry.space_group_name_H-M   'P 1'
#
loop_
_entity.id
_entity.type
_entity.pdbx_description
1 polymer ?
#
loop_
_entity_poly.entity_id
_entity_poly.type
_entity_poly.pdbx_seq_one_letter_code
_entity_poly.pdbx_strand_id
1 'polypeptide(L)'
;KSTFFSAATEDFNAQIGDFPFTTIQPNVGIAYVSTTCACKHFKINHNNPLCISGIRFIPIKLIDVAGLVPGAHEGKGLGNQFLDDARQADMLIHVVDISGSTDIQGQHVSVGSHDPREDIKFVEEEFDYWFKQILEREWQKLSRDIEKQSTKLADEITTRFSGLGIKDNGVHEVLQSLGLLNKKPTGWDDSD
;
A
#
# COMPACT_ATOMS: atom_id res chain seq x y z
N LYS A 1 -14.75 -2.63 5.87
CA LYS A 1 -13.51 -3.26 5.41
C LYS A 1 -13.52 -4.75 5.74
N SER A 2 -13.65 -5.15 7.02
CA SER A 2 -13.68 -6.56 7.43
C SER A 2 -14.89 -7.32 6.86
N THR A 3 -16.02 -6.65 6.64
CA THR A 3 -17.18 -7.23 5.92
C THR A 3 -16.84 -7.61 4.49
N PHE A 4 -16.11 -6.75 3.77
CA PHE A 4 -15.60 -7.06 2.42
C PHE A 4 -14.64 -8.25 2.46
N PHE A 5 -13.70 -8.26 3.41
CA PHE A 5 -12.76 -9.37 3.59
C PHE A 5 -13.49 -10.69 3.83
N SER A 6 -14.44 -10.73 4.78
CA SER A 6 -15.22 -11.94 5.08
C SER A 6 -16.01 -12.45 3.86
N ALA A 7 -16.60 -11.53 3.08
CA ALA A 7 -17.33 -11.90 1.87
C ALA A 7 -16.41 -12.44 0.76
N ALA A 8 -15.20 -11.89 0.65
CA ALA A 8 -14.25 -12.27 -0.40
C ALA A 8 -13.49 -13.57 -0.09
N THR A 9 -13.29 -13.90 1.19
CA THR A 9 -12.55 -15.09 1.63
C THR A 9 -13.45 -16.23 2.10
N GLU A 10 -14.76 -16.01 2.20
CA GLU A 10 -15.72 -16.93 2.82
C GLU A 10 -15.38 -17.22 4.31
N ASP A 11 -14.59 -16.36 4.94
CA ASP A 11 -14.24 -16.47 6.34
C ASP A 11 -15.19 -15.64 7.20
N PHE A 12 -16.20 -16.30 7.74
CA PHE A 12 -17.21 -15.67 8.61
C PHE A 12 -16.73 -15.44 10.04
N ASN A 13 -15.51 -15.87 10.39
CA ASN A 13 -14.93 -15.69 11.72
C ASN A 13 -14.09 -14.40 11.83
N ALA A 14 -13.92 -13.65 10.76
CA ALA A 14 -13.24 -12.37 10.82
C ALA A 14 -13.96 -11.46 11.83
N GLN A 15 -13.22 -10.92 12.79
CA GLN A 15 -13.78 -10.03 13.80
C GLN A 15 -14.30 -8.75 13.15
N ILE A 16 -15.63 -8.67 12.98
CA ILE A 16 -16.31 -7.47 12.50
C ILE A 16 -16.59 -6.61 13.73
N GLY A 17 -15.92 -5.48 13.86
CA GLY A 17 -16.18 -4.51 14.92
C GLY A 17 -16.81 -3.26 14.33
N ASP A 18 -17.84 -2.74 15.03
CA ASP A 18 -18.50 -1.47 14.68
C ASP A 18 -17.69 -0.24 15.08
N PHE A 19 -16.54 -0.45 15.74
CA PHE A 19 -15.65 0.63 16.16
C PHE A 19 -14.46 0.79 15.21
N PRO A 20 -14.01 2.02 14.97
CA PRO A 20 -12.78 2.27 14.22
C PRO A 20 -11.60 1.56 14.90
N PHE A 21 -10.71 0.97 14.09
CA PHE A 21 -9.43 0.38 14.54
C PHE A 21 -9.52 -0.87 15.42
N THR A 22 -10.59 -1.68 15.29
CA THR A 22 -10.76 -2.93 16.04
C THR A 22 -9.83 -4.05 15.63
N THR A 23 -9.22 -3.97 14.44
CA THR A 23 -8.29 -5.01 13.94
C THR A 23 -6.91 -4.81 14.56
N ILE A 24 -6.62 -5.49 15.68
CA ILE A 24 -5.30 -5.46 16.35
C ILE A 24 -4.31 -6.40 15.65
N GLN A 25 -4.80 -7.53 15.15
CA GLN A 25 -4.01 -8.46 14.33
C GLN A 25 -4.66 -8.59 12.94
N PRO A 26 -3.87 -8.60 11.86
CA PRO A 26 -4.44 -8.70 10.52
C PRO A 26 -5.13 -10.05 10.34
N ASN A 27 -6.36 -10.03 9.82
CA ASN A 27 -7.01 -11.25 9.37
C ASN A 27 -6.41 -11.66 8.03
N VAL A 28 -6.07 -12.93 7.86
CA VAL A 28 -5.49 -13.47 6.63
C VAL A 28 -6.41 -14.55 6.08
N GLY A 29 -6.79 -14.42 4.82
CA GLY A 29 -7.65 -15.39 4.14
C GLY A 29 -7.25 -15.58 2.68
N ILE A 30 -7.89 -16.55 2.03
CA ILE A 30 -7.69 -16.80 0.60
C ILE A 30 -8.94 -16.36 -0.14
N ALA A 31 -8.76 -15.44 -1.07
CA ALA A 31 -9.78 -15.06 -2.05
C ALA A 31 -9.42 -15.63 -3.41
N TYR A 32 -10.36 -15.62 -4.35
CA TYR A 32 -10.15 -16.15 -5.69
C TYR A 32 -10.49 -15.10 -6.75
N VAL A 33 -9.58 -14.93 -7.70
CA VAL A 33 -9.80 -14.12 -8.89
C VAL A 33 -10.05 -15.05 -10.07
N SER A 34 -11.13 -14.82 -10.80
CA SER A 34 -11.49 -15.63 -11.95
C SER A 34 -10.92 -15.06 -13.26
N THR A 35 -10.44 -15.93 -14.14
CA THR A 35 -9.99 -15.58 -15.48
C THR A 35 -10.29 -16.70 -16.47
N THR A 36 -10.27 -16.40 -17.76
CA THR A 36 -10.43 -17.44 -18.79
C THR A 36 -9.22 -18.36 -18.77
N CYS A 37 -9.46 -19.66 -18.63
CA CYS A 37 -8.39 -20.66 -18.67
C CYS A 37 -7.85 -20.84 -20.09
N ALA A 38 -6.53 -21.00 -20.22
CA ALA A 38 -5.86 -21.29 -21.47
C ALA A 38 -6.39 -22.57 -22.15
N CYS A 39 -6.92 -23.54 -21.37
CA CYS A 39 -7.53 -24.75 -21.90
C CYS A 39 -8.69 -24.46 -22.86
N LYS A 40 -9.43 -23.37 -22.63
CA LYS A 40 -10.53 -22.96 -23.52
C LYS A 40 -10.00 -22.45 -24.87
N HIS A 41 -8.88 -21.74 -24.86
CA HIS A 41 -8.22 -21.23 -26.07
C HIS A 41 -7.59 -22.36 -26.88
N PHE A 42 -6.82 -23.22 -26.21
CA PHE A 42 -6.09 -24.32 -26.87
C PHE A 42 -6.92 -25.59 -27.06
N LYS A 43 -8.19 -25.63 -26.60
CA LYS A 43 -9.09 -26.79 -26.66
C LYS A 43 -8.48 -28.05 -26.03
N ILE A 44 -7.77 -27.87 -24.89
CA ILE A 44 -7.08 -28.95 -24.18
C ILE A 44 -7.87 -29.28 -22.91
N ASN A 45 -8.07 -30.58 -22.65
CA ASN A 45 -8.64 -31.05 -21.39
C ASN A 45 -7.52 -31.18 -20.34
N HIS A 46 -7.81 -30.79 -19.10
CA HIS A 46 -6.92 -30.95 -17.95
C HIS A 46 -7.73 -31.15 -16.65
N ASN A 47 -7.12 -31.76 -15.66
CA ASN A 47 -7.74 -32.05 -14.36
C ASN A 47 -7.33 -31.04 -13.29
N ASN A 48 -7.30 -29.74 -13.57
CA ASN A 48 -7.02 -28.76 -12.55
C ASN A 48 -8.29 -28.42 -11.75
N PRO A 49 -8.34 -28.67 -10.42
CA PRO A 49 -9.54 -28.44 -9.61
C PRO A 49 -9.95 -26.96 -9.56
N LEU A 50 -9.00 -26.04 -9.81
CA LEU A 50 -9.27 -24.61 -9.89
C LEU A 50 -9.67 -24.13 -11.29
N CYS A 51 -10.05 -25.05 -12.18
CA CYS A 51 -10.59 -24.72 -13.50
C CYS A 51 -11.95 -25.38 -13.69
N ILE A 52 -12.99 -24.59 -13.65
CA ILE A 52 -14.37 -25.04 -13.79
C ILE A 52 -14.92 -24.47 -15.10
N SER A 53 -15.35 -25.35 -16.01
CA SER A 53 -15.94 -24.97 -17.31
C SER A 53 -15.10 -23.94 -18.11
N GLY A 54 -13.78 -24.06 -18.04
CA GLY A 54 -12.86 -23.15 -18.75
C GLY A 54 -12.65 -21.79 -18.07
N ILE A 55 -13.12 -21.63 -16.84
CA ILE A 55 -12.81 -20.49 -15.97
C ILE A 55 -11.78 -20.95 -14.94
N ARG A 56 -10.65 -20.26 -14.88
CA ARG A 56 -9.58 -20.51 -13.93
C ARG A 56 -9.77 -19.62 -12.71
N PHE A 57 -9.76 -20.20 -11.54
CA PHE A 57 -9.75 -19.53 -10.26
C PHE A 57 -8.30 -19.46 -9.75
N ILE A 58 -7.80 -18.25 -9.54
CA ILE A 58 -6.43 -18.00 -9.07
C ILE A 58 -6.53 -17.61 -7.60
N PRO A 59 -5.96 -18.41 -6.67
CA PRO A 59 -5.96 -18.05 -5.27
C PRO A 59 -5.04 -16.84 -5.05
N ILE A 60 -5.54 -15.87 -4.28
CA ILE A 60 -4.78 -14.72 -3.79
C ILE A 60 -4.87 -14.67 -2.27
N LYS A 61 -3.76 -14.31 -1.63
CA LYS A 61 -3.74 -14.04 -0.19
C LYS A 61 -4.31 -12.65 0.03
N LEU A 62 -5.42 -12.55 0.75
CA LEU A 62 -6.01 -11.29 1.17
C LEU A 62 -5.70 -11.05 2.63
N ILE A 63 -5.33 -9.82 2.98
CA ILE A 63 -4.99 -9.41 4.34
C ILE A 63 -5.88 -8.22 4.71
N ASP A 64 -6.67 -8.37 5.79
CA ASP A 64 -7.44 -7.28 6.37
C ASP A 64 -6.57 -6.57 7.42
N VAL A 65 -5.85 -5.53 7.01
CA VAL A 65 -4.94 -4.78 7.88
C VAL A 65 -5.68 -3.76 8.74
N ALA A 66 -5.05 -3.24 9.77
CA ALA A 66 -5.61 -2.16 10.61
C ALA A 66 -6.02 -0.95 9.76
N GLY A 67 -6.97 -0.16 10.23
CA GLY A 67 -7.35 1.10 9.58
C GLY A 67 -6.24 2.14 9.73
N LEU A 68 -6.06 2.96 8.69
CA LEU A 68 -5.16 4.10 8.72
C LEU A 68 -5.86 5.27 9.41
N VAL A 69 -5.13 6.00 10.25
CA VAL A 69 -5.60 7.22 10.93
C VAL A 69 -4.71 8.39 10.56
N PRO A 70 -5.22 9.63 10.60
CA PRO A 70 -4.40 10.81 10.42
C PRO A 70 -3.21 10.86 11.39
N GLY A 71 -2.00 11.04 10.86
CA GLY A 71 -0.76 10.98 11.61
C GLY A 71 -0.22 9.56 11.84
N ALA A 72 -0.68 8.59 11.05
CA ALA A 72 -0.17 7.22 11.07
C ALA A 72 1.34 7.17 10.79
N HIS A 73 1.83 8.02 9.88
CA HIS A 73 3.26 8.19 9.60
C HIS A 73 4.05 8.64 10.83
N GLU A 74 3.44 9.35 11.77
CA GLU A 74 4.05 9.74 13.06
C GLU A 74 3.92 8.65 14.14
N GLY A 75 3.34 7.49 13.79
CA GLY A 75 3.11 6.38 14.72
C GLY A 75 1.82 6.48 15.52
N LYS A 76 0.89 7.38 15.16
CA LYS A 76 -0.43 7.46 15.80
C LYS A 76 -1.26 6.21 15.48
N GLY A 77 -2.00 5.75 16.44
CA GLY A 77 -2.81 4.53 16.33
C GLY A 77 -1.95 3.30 16.06
N LEU A 78 -2.35 2.49 15.08
CA LEU A 78 -1.60 1.33 14.60
C LEU A 78 -0.84 1.64 13.29
N GLY A 79 -0.52 2.92 13.03
CA GLY A 79 0.04 3.37 11.76
C GLY A 79 1.32 2.66 11.37
N ASN A 80 2.26 2.47 12.27
CA ASN A 80 3.50 1.74 11.99
C ASN A 80 3.22 0.29 11.57
N GLN A 81 2.27 -0.38 12.23
CA GLN A 81 1.88 -1.75 11.88
C GLN A 81 1.19 -1.79 10.52
N PHE A 82 0.29 -0.83 10.24
CA PHE A 82 -0.35 -0.72 8.92
C PHE A 82 0.71 -0.58 7.81
N LEU A 83 1.67 0.31 7.99
CA LEU A 83 2.72 0.55 6.99
C LEU A 83 3.64 -0.67 6.81
N ASP A 84 3.92 -1.40 7.90
CA ASP A 84 4.66 -2.65 7.84
C ASP A 84 3.88 -3.77 7.13
N ASP A 85 2.58 -3.86 7.35
CA ASP A 85 1.72 -4.82 6.65
C ASP A 85 1.55 -4.44 5.18
N ALA A 86 1.34 -3.15 4.88
CA ALA A 86 1.16 -2.62 3.54
C ALA A 86 2.38 -2.91 2.63
N ARG A 87 3.60 -2.76 3.15
CA ARG A 87 4.81 -3.03 2.35
C ARG A 87 5.01 -4.52 2.02
N GLN A 88 4.32 -5.44 2.69
CA GLN A 88 4.35 -6.87 2.40
C GLN A 88 3.36 -7.28 1.32
N ALA A 89 2.47 -6.36 0.91
CA ALA A 89 1.45 -6.61 -0.08
C ALA A 89 1.92 -6.21 -1.48
N ASP A 90 1.59 -7.02 -2.49
CA ASP A 90 1.85 -6.68 -3.90
C ASP A 90 0.88 -5.61 -4.41
N MET A 91 -0.30 -5.48 -3.77
CA MET A 91 -1.35 -4.53 -4.12
C MET A 91 -2.16 -4.16 -2.89
N LEU A 92 -2.59 -2.90 -2.82
CA LEU A 92 -3.50 -2.39 -1.80
C LEU A 92 -4.89 -2.16 -2.39
N ILE A 93 -5.92 -2.56 -1.64
CA ILE A 93 -7.33 -2.28 -1.96
C ILE A 93 -7.83 -1.27 -0.95
N HIS A 94 -8.08 -0.04 -1.41
CA HIS A 94 -8.67 0.99 -0.59
C HIS A 94 -10.19 0.87 -0.61
N VAL A 95 -10.79 0.64 0.55
CA VAL A 95 -12.25 0.56 0.73
C VAL A 95 -12.75 1.86 1.32
N VAL A 96 -13.59 2.58 0.56
CA VAL A 96 -14.10 3.91 0.89
C VAL A 96 -15.61 3.85 1.11
N ASP A 97 -16.11 4.53 2.15
CA ASP A 97 -17.54 4.70 2.40
C ASP A 97 -18.11 5.83 1.52
N ILE A 98 -18.66 5.45 0.36
CA ILE A 98 -19.22 6.43 -0.58
C ILE A 98 -20.51 7.11 -0.08
N SER A 99 -21.13 6.60 0.99
CA SER A 99 -22.32 7.23 1.60
C SER A 99 -21.94 8.47 2.41
N GLY A 100 -20.67 8.66 2.74
CA GLY A 100 -20.19 9.74 3.60
C GLY A 100 -20.80 9.67 5.00
N SER A 101 -21.09 8.46 5.48
CA SER A 101 -21.62 8.21 6.83
C SER A 101 -20.55 7.97 7.89
N THR A 102 -19.29 7.97 7.48
CA THR A 102 -18.13 7.92 8.37
C THR A 102 -17.19 9.07 8.06
N ASP A 103 -16.61 9.68 9.07
CA ASP A 103 -15.59 10.72 8.92
C ASP A 103 -14.18 10.12 8.76
N ILE A 104 -13.19 10.98 8.55
CA ILE A 104 -11.78 10.60 8.36
C ILE A 104 -11.19 9.87 9.59
N GLN A 105 -11.77 10.04 10.79
CA GLN A 105 -11.42 9.30 11.99
C GLN A 105 -12.18 7.97 12.09
N GLY A 106 -13.02 7.63 11.10
CA GLY A 106 -13.85 6.44 11.10
C GLY A 106 -15.05 6.49 12.06
N GLN A 107 -15.44 7.67 12.53
CA GLN A 107 -16.60 7.84 13.39
C GLN A 107 -17.88 8.01 12.56
N HIS A 108 -19.00 7.48 13.09
CA HIS A 108 -20.28 7.62 12.41
C HIS A 108 -20.76 9.06 12.44
N VAL A 109 -21.12 9.56 11.26
CA VAL A 109 -21.72 10.87 11.03
C VAL A 109 -23.00 10.73 10.20
N SER A 110 -23.74 11.81 10.00
CA SER A 110 -24.93 11.78 9.15
C SER A 110 -24.52 11.44 7.70
N VAL A 111 -25.34 10.65 7.02
CA VAL A 111 -25.13 10.31 5.60
C VAL A 111 -24.95 11.58 4.77
N GLY A 112 -23.88 11.63 3.96
CA GLY A 112 -23.54 12.78 3.13
C GLY A 112 -22.84 13.93 3.86
N SER A 113 -22.47 13.75 5.14
CA SER A 113 -21.74 14.80 5.90
C SER A 113 -20.26 14.82 5.61
N HIS A 114 -19.69 13.69 5.15
CA HIS A 114 -18.28 13.55 4.80
C HIS A 114 -18.11 13.34 3.29
N ASP A 115 -17.11 13.98 2.69
CA ASP A 115 -16.76 13.79 1.28
C ASP A 115 -15.82 12.58 1.15
N PRO A 116 -16.26 11.47 0.51
CA PRO A 116 -15.41 10.28 0.38
C PRO A 116 -14.09 10.49 -0.36
N ARG A 117 -13.95 11.59 -1.12
CA ARG A 117 -12.69 11.95 -1.80
C ARG A 117 -11.59 12.35 -0.81
N GLU A 118 -11.97 12.86 0.36
CA GLU A 118 -11.03 13.19 1.43
C GLU A 118 -10.35 11.94 1.98
N ASP A 119 -11.06 10.80 2.03
CA ASP A 119 -10.46 9.51 2.45
C ASP A 119 -9.38 9.05 1.48
N ILE A 120 -9.60 9.24 0.17
CA ILE A 120 -8.61 8.88 -0.85
C ILE A 120 -7.38 9.77 -0.70
N LYS A 121 -7.58 11.08 -0.67
CA LYS A 121 -6.50 12.05 -0.53
C LYS A 121 -5.70 11.86 0.75
N PHE A 122 -6.39 11.62 1.85
CA PHE A 122 -5.75 11.35 3.14
C PHE A 122 -4.79 10.16 3.09
N VAL A 123 -5.19 9.03 2.46
CA VAL A 123 -4.33 7.86 2.35
C VAL A 123 -3.09 8.15 1.50
N GLU A 124 -3.26 8.87 0.38
CA GLU A 124 -2.15 9.31 -0.48
C GLU A 124 -1.16 10.18 0.32
N GLU A 125 -1.66 11.19 1.04
CA GLU A 125 -0.83 12.08 1.88
C GLU A 125 -0.06 11.32 2.97
N GLU A 126 -0.67 10.34 3.65
CA GLU A 126 0.01 9.53 4.67
C GLU A 126 1.15 8.68 4.06
N PHE A 127 0.98 8.15 2.85
CA PHE A 127 2.05 7.45 2.14
C PHE A 127 3.17 8.41 1.73
N ASP A 128 2.85 9.60 1.23
CA ASP A 128 3.83 10.60 0.84
C ASP A 128 4.70 11.02 2.04
N TYR A 129 4.06 11.30 3.19
CA TYR A 129 4.77 11.60 4.43
C TYR A 129 5.66 10.44 4.90
N TRP A 130 5.16 9.21 4.77
CA TRP A 130 5.94 8.04 5.13
C TRP A 130 7.17 7.85 4.23
N PHE A 131 7.02 7.99 2.93
CA PHE A 131 8.14 7.96 1.98
C PHE A 131 9.14 9.07 2.28
N LYS A 132 8.66 10.28 2.53
CA LYS A 132 9.49 11.43 2.93
C LYS A 132 10.30 11.09 4.18
N GLN A 133 9.70 10.55 5.22
CA GLN A 133 10.41 10.17 6.45
C GLN A 133 11.48 9.09 6.22
N ILE A 134 11.21 8.10 5.35
CA ILE A 134 12.22 7.09 4.99
C ILE A 134 13.41 7.75 4.29
N LEU A 135 13.15 8.71 3.41
CA LEU A 135 14.18 9.42 2.67
C LEU A 135 14.99 10.35 3.61
N GLU A 136 14.31 11.11 4.47
CA GLU A 136 14.93 12.08 5.38
C GLU A 136 15.76 11.43 6.48
N ARG A 137 15.49 10.15 6.81
CA ARG A 137 16.25 9.45 7.85
C ARG A 137 17.74 9.49 7.56
N GLU A 138 18.49 10.18 8.44
CA GLU A 138 19.94 10.38 8.31
C GLU A 138 20.37 11.03 6.97
N TRP A 139 19.50 11.83 6.32
CA TRP A 139 19.76 12.44 5.02
C TRP A 139 21.07 13.24 4.99
N GLN A 140 21.33 14.03 6.03
CA GLN A 140 22.54 14.83 6.11
C GLN A 140 23.84 13.99 6.13
N LYS A 141 23.79 12.80 6.71
CA LYS A 141 24.92 11.87 6.71
C LYS A 141 25.04 11.20 5.33
N LEU A 142 23.92 10.69 4.82
CA LEU A 142 23.87 10.03 3.52
C LEU A 142 24.37 10.95 2.41
N SER A 143 23.87 12.17 2.32
CA SER A 143 24.24 13.11 1.27
C SER A 143 25.74 13.43 1.26
N ARG A 144 26.35 13.57 2.45
CA ARG A 144 27.81 13.74 2.58
C ARG A 144 28.59 12.50 2.18
N ASP A 145 28.09 11.32 2.51
CA ASP A 145 28.77 10.05 2.20
C ASP A 145 28.72 9.76 0.69
N ILE A 146 27.59 10.03 0.03
CA ILE A 146 27.44 9.96 -1.42
C ILE A 146 28.49 10.86 -2.12
N GLU A 147 28.63 12.10 -1.68
CA GLU A 147 29.56 13.03 -2.30
C GLU A 147 31.04 12.65 -2.07
N LYS A 148 31.36 12.08 -0.90
CA LYS A 148 32.72 11.64 -0.57
C LYS A 148 33.10 10.35 -1.30
N GLN A 149 32.19 9.39 -1.37
CA GLN A 149 32.46 8.06 -1.92
C GLN A 149 32.19 7.97 -3.43
N SER A 150 31.63 9.04 -4.03
CA SER A 150 31.22 9.07 -5.44
C SER A 150 30.21 7.94 -5.78
N THR A 151 29.42 7.51 -4.80
CA THR A 151 28.34 6.56 -5.04
C THR A 151 27.19 7.27 -5.78
N LYS A 152 26.42 6.50 -6.53
CA LYS A 152 25.28 7.07 -7.25
C LYS A 152 24.11 7.29 -6.30
N LEU A 153 23.55 8.50 -6.34
CA LEU A 153 22.38 8.85 -5.54
C LEU A 153 21.20 7.86 -5.73
N ALA A 154 20.93 7.47 -6.97
CA ALA A 154 19.86 6.54 -7.29
C ALA A 154 20.05 5.18 -6.59
N ASP A 155 21.28 4.64 -6.55
CA ASP A 155 21.58 3.36 -5.92
C ASP A 155 21.32 3.43 -4.40
N GLU A 156 21.70 4.53 -3.76
CA GLU A 156 21.49 4.74 -2.32
C GLU A 156 20.02 4.92 -1.95
N ILE A 157 19.25 5.67 -2.76
CA ILE A 157 17.80 5.80 -2.60
C ILE A 157 17.12 4.45 -2.82
N THR A 158 17.48 3.71 -3.88
CA THR A 158 16.95 2.36 -4.15
C THR A 158 17.18 1.43 -2.96
N THR A 159 18.36 1.50 -2.36
CA THR A 159 18.69 0.70 -1.17
C THR A 159 17.78 1.02 0.01
N ARG A 160 17.48 2.30 0.25
CA ARG A 160 16.55 2.72 1.32
C ARG A 160 15.13 2.21 1.10
N PHE A 161 14.69 2.18 -0.14
CA PHE A 161 13.37 1.73 -0.54
C PHE A 161 13.30 0.25 -0.94
N SER A 162 14.38 -0.51 -0.78
CA SER A 162 14.44 -1.93 -1.19
C SER A 162 13.34 -2.79 -0.54
N GLY A 163 13.00 -2.50 0.73
CA GLY A 163 11.92 -3.17 1.44
C GLY A 163 10.50 -2.90 0.90
N LEU A 164 10.34 -1.93 0.00
CA LEU A 164 9.07 -1.56 -0.63
C LEU A 164 8.97 -2.09 -2.08
N GLY A 165 9.93 -2.87 -2.54
CA GLY A 165 9.95 -3.40 -3.90
C GLY A 165 10.21 -2.36 -4.99
N ILE A 166 10.60 -1.14 -4.62
CA ILE A 166 10.95 -0.08 -5.57
C ILE A 166 12.26 -0.43 -6.27
N LYS A 167 12.23 -0.41 -7.59
CA LYS A 167 13.37 -0.79 -8.44
C LYS A 167 14.19 0.43 -8.83
N ASP A 168 15.47 0.20 -9.09
CA ASP A 168 16.43 1.23 -9.51
C ASP A 168 15.95 2.07 -10.70
N ASN A 169 15.36 1.43 -11.72
CA ASN A 169 14.83 2.14 -12.87
C ASN A 169 13.77 3.19 -12.50
N GLY A 170 12.89 2.87 -11.54
CA GLY A 170 11.86 3.81 -11.10
C GLY A 170 12.45 5.02 -10.38
N VAL A 171 13.43 4.78 -9.49
CA VAL A 171 14.15 5.88 -8.81
C VAL A 171 14.86 6.78 -9.80
N HIS A 172 15.53 6.17 -10.78
CA HIS A 172 16.26 6.92 -11.80
C HIS A 172 15.32 7.78 -12.66
N GLU A 173 14.19 7.25 -13.10
CA GLU A 173 13.17 7.98 -13.88
C GLU A 173 12.60 9.16 -13.08
N VAL A 174 12.30 8.98 -11.80
CA VAL A 174 11.79 10.05 -10.92
C VAL A 174 12.84 11.14 -10.76
N LEU A 175 14.08 10.80 -10.39
CA LEU A 175 15.17 11.78 -10.24
C LEU A 175 15.45 12.54 -11.54
N GLN A 176 15.33 11.87 -12.69
CA GLN A 176 15.49 12.51 -13.98
C GLN A 176 14.34 13.49 -14.27
N SER A 177 13.10 13.11 -14.01
CA SER A 177 11.92 13.94 -14.24
C SER A 177 11.91 15.20 -13.38
N LEU A 178 12.45 15.12 -12.17
CA LEU A 178 12.61 16.23 -11.23
C LEU A 178 13.87 17.08 -11.49
N GLY A 179 14.76 16.64 -12.42
CA GLY A 179 16.02 17.33 -12.67
C GLY A 179 17.09 17.17 -11.56
N LEU A 180 16.87 16.20 -10.66
CA LEU A 180 17.71 15.98 -9.47
C LEU A 180 18.89 15.04 -9.70
N LEU A 181 18.94 14.34 -10.83
CA LEU A 181 19.97 13.33 -11.14
C LEU A 181 21.40 13.84 -11.02
N ASN A 182 21.61 15.10 -11.40
CA ASN A 182 22.92 15.77 -11.37
C ASN A 182 23.04 16.84 -10.29
N LYS A 183 21.99 17.05 -9.48
CA LYS A 183 22.03 18.01 -8.39
C LYS A 183 22.70 17.36 -7.17
N LYS A 184 23.64 18.07 -6.56
CA LYS A 184 24.31 17.54 -5.37
C LYS A 184 23.33 17.39 -4.22
N PRO A 185 23.25 16.20 -3.58
CA PRO A 185 22.27 15.93 -2.53
C PRO A 185 22.38 16.85 -1.31
N THR A 186 23.60 17.35 -1.01
CA THR A 186 23.80 18.32 0.10
C THR A 186 23.16 19.68 -0.16
N GLY A 187 22.82 19.99 -1.39
CA GLY A 187 22.18 21.24 -1.79
C GLY A 187 20.68 21.11 -2.01
N TRP A 188 20.06 19.99 -1.62
CA TRP A 188 18.60 19.82 -1.69
C TRP A 188 17.93 20.58 -0.55
N ASP A 189 16.76 21.10 -0.83
CA ASP A 189 15.89 21.78 0.13
C ASP A 189 14.48 21.18 0.10
N ASP A 190 13.56 21.75 0.87
CA ASP A 190 12.18 21.24 1.01
C ASP A 190 11.37 21.24 -0.31
N SER A 191 11.88 21.85 -1.38
CA SER A 191 11.25 21.87 -2.71
C SER A 191 11.75 20.76 -3.64
N ASP A 192 12.85 20.10 -3.30
CA ASP A 192 13.46 19.00 -4.03
C ASP A 192 12.90 17.65 -3.59
#